data_dabd64ccdd6532a1e775b48fe2386916
#
_entry.id   dabd64ccdd6532a1e775b48fe2386916
#
_cell.length_a   1.000
_cell.length_b   1.000
_cell.length_c   1.000
_cell.angle_alpha   90.00
_cell.angle_beta   90.00
_cell.angle_gamma   90.00
#
_symmetry.space_group_name_H-M   'P 1'
#
loop_
_entity.id
_entity.type
_entity.pdbx_description
1 polymer ?
#
loop_
_entity_poly.entity_id
_entity_poly.type
_entity_poly.pdbx_seq_one_letter_code
_entity_poly.pdbx_strand_id
1 'polypeptide(L)'
;MRLALFAALLALGTGIAAADQSRPIVDAHIHYSHDTWDVLPPPQAIKVLRQAGVKKAFVSSSSDDGTQMLYRAAPDLIVPVLRPYRKRGELSTWVRDPSIVPHVEARLKANTYAGIGEFHVFGADADLPVMRRLVEFAKARKIFLHAHSDADAVERIFKQDPDARVLWAHSGFDRPDNVRAMLAKHKMLWADLAFRNDYAPGGRLDAPWKQLILDFPDRFMVGTDTPSPERWYYVVEHAKFSRTWIAELPPEVADNVAFRNAERLAAWALGQ
;
A
#
# COMPACT_ATOMS: atom_id res chain seq x y z
N MET A 1 7.89 -70.81 10.59
CA MET A 1 7.64 -69.73 9.64
C MET A 1 7.07 -68.55 10.39
N ARG A 2 7.88 -67.49 10.63
CA ARG A 2 7.44 -66.24 11.27
C ARG A 2 7.45 -65.19 10.21
N LEU A 3 6.26 -64.67 9.82
CA LEU A 3 6.12 -63.50 8.96
C LEU A 3 6.41 -62.22 9.77
N ALA A 4 7.40 -61.48 9.33
CA ALA A 4 7.64 -60.12 9.81
C ALA A 4 6.89 -59.12 8.93
N LEU A 5 5.91 -58.42 9.50
CA LEU A 5 5.26 -57.25 8.87
C LEU A 5 6.17 -56.05 9.02
N PHE A 6 6.66 -55.51 7.91
CA PHE A 6 7.29 -54.20 7.86
C PHE A 6 6.21 -53.13 7.67
N ALA A 7 5.99 -52.32 8.69
CA ALA A 7 5.18 -51.13 8.59
C ALA A 7 6.05 -50.00 8.08
N ALA A 8 5.81 -49.55 6.85
CA ALA A 8 6.42 -48.33 6.31
C ALA A 8 5.69 -47.08 6.84
N LEU A 9 6.33 -46.37 7.78
CA LEU A 9 5.88 -45.02 8.16
C LEU A 9 6.24 -44.06 7.01
N LEU A 10 5.23 -43.58 6.26
CA LEU A 10 5.34 -42.39 5.42
C LEU A 10 5.38 -41.15 6.34
N ALA A 11 6.56 -40.59 6.56
CA ALA A 11 6.71 -39.27 7.14
C ALA A 11 6.30 -38.23 6.09
N LEU A 12 5.10 -37.74 6.20
CA LEU A 12 4.67 -36.51 5.49
C LEU A 12 5.44 -35.33 6.10
N GLY A 13 6.63 -35.06 5.57
CA GLY A 13 7.38 -33.87 5.86
C GLY A 13 6.64 -32.66 5.28
N THR A 14 5.96 -31.87 6.13
CA THR A 14 5.54 -30.52 5.77
C THR A 14 6.78 -29.65 5.67
N GLY A 15 7.49 -29.74 4.56
CA GLY A 15 8.57 -28.82 4.24
C GLY A 15 7.97 -27.43 4.07
N ILE A 16 8.23 -26.53 5.05
CA ILE A 16 8.03 -25.10 4.85
C ILE A 16 8.94 -24.73 3.68
N ALA A 17 8.36 -24.39 2.53
CA ALA A 17 9.13 -23.92 1.40
C ALA A 17 9.95 -22.71 1.86
N ALA A 18 11.27 -22.74 1.64
CA ALA A 18 12.11 -21.59 1.94
C ALA A 18 11.57 -20.38 1.17
N ALA A 19 11.41 -19.26 1.86
CA ALA A 19 10.90 -18.03 1.25
C ALA A 19 11.77 -17.63 0.05
N ASP A 20 11.15 -17.50 -1.11
CA ASP A 20 11.84 -17.03 -2.33
C ASP A 20 12.20 -15.55 -2.18
N GLN A 21 13.43 -15.30 -1.74
CA GLN A 21 13.96 -13.96 -1.52
C GLN A 21 14.18 -13.17 -2.84
N SER A 22 14.08 -13.81 -4.00
CA SER A 22 14.15 -13.18 -5.31
C SER A 22 12.79 -12.65 -5.80
N ARG A 23 11.67 -13.01 -5.16
CA ARG A 23 10.33 -12.56 -5.55
C ARG A 23 10.28 -11.03 -5.56
N PRO A 24 9.92 -10.40 -6.70
CA PRO A 24 9.80 -8.94 -6.75
C PRO A 24 8.68 -8.46 -5.82
N ILE A 25 8.83 -7.23 -5.30
CA ILE A 25 7.79 -6.56 -4.51
C ILE A 25 7.45 -5.24 -5.19
N VAL A 26 6.17 -4.91 -5.25
CA VAL A 26 5.72 -3.53 -5.42
C VAL A 26 5.31 -3.02 -4.06
N ASP A 27 6.02 -2.01 -3.58
CA ASP A 27 5.71 -1.36 -2.31
C ASP A 27 4.64 -0.29 -2.53
N ALA A 28 3.44 -0.53 -2.05
CA ALA A 28 2.28 0.34 -2.28
C ALA A 28 2.18 1.50 -1.28
N HIS A 29 3.18 1.67 -0.37
CA HIS A 29 3.10 2.67 0.68
C HIS A 29 4.48 3.15 1.14
N ILE A 30 4.98 4.20 0.50
CA ILE A 30 6.27 4.83 0.82
C ILE A 30 6.09 6.34 0.97
N HIS A 31 6.76 6.92 1.97
CA HIS A 31 6.90 8.36 2.14
C HIS A 31 8.37 8.78 2.03
N TYR A 32 8.60 9.89 1.35
CA TYR A 32 9.91 10.54 1.28
C TYR A 32 9.74 12.02 1.59
N SER A 33 9.48 12.32 2.86
CA SER A 33 9.16 13.67 3.34
C SER A 33 10.43 14.47 3.65
N HIS A 34 10.28 15.78 3.79
CA HIS A 34 11.38 16.75 3.90
C HIS A 34 12.40 16.46 5.03
N ASP A 35 11.99 15.82 6.10
CA ASP A 35 12.87 15.40 7.20
C ASP A 35 13.80 14.22 6.83
N THR A 36 13.52 13.55 5.72
CA THR A 36 14.33 12.45 5.19
C THR A 36 15.39 12.94 4.20
N TRP A 37 15.18 14.06 3.53
CA TRP A 37 15.97 14.46 2.36
C TRP A 37 17.45 14.67 2.65
N ASP A 38 17.78 15.29 3.81
CA ASP A 38 19.16 15.59 4.20
C ASP A 38 19.92 14.34 4.69
N VAL A 39 19.18 13.40 5.34
CA VAL A 39 19.80 12.19 5.91
C VAL A 39 19.85 11.02 4.91
N LEU A 40 18.96 11.02 3.94
CA LEU A 40 18.89 10.01 2.89
C LEU A 40 18.59 10.67 1.52
N PRO A 41 19.59 11.25 0.83
CA PRO A 41 19.40 11.88 -0.46
C PRO A 41 18.80 10.93 -1.53
N PRO A 42 18.12 11.44 -2.59
CA PRO A 42 17.39 10.62 -3.55
C PRO A 42 18.16 9.43 -4.13
N PRO A 43 19.46 9.56 -4.53
CA PRO A 43 20.18 8.39 -5.03
C PRO A 43 20.35 7.28 -4.01
N GLN A 44 20.46 7.64 -2.71
CA GLN A 44 20.57 6.65 -1.64
C GLN A 44 19.21 5.99 -1.34
N ALA A 45 18.11 6.75 -1.32
CA ALA A 45 16.77 6.23 -1.19
C ALA A 45 16.44 5.23 -2.32
N ILE A 46 16.75 5.58 -3.56
CA ILE A 46 16.60 4.70 -4.71
C ILE A 46 17.45 3.43 -4.57
N LYS A 47 18.70 3.56 -4.09
CA LYS A 47 19.56 2.40 -3.82
C LYS A 47 18.95 1.46 -2.78
N VAL A 48 18.37 2.00 -1.70
CA VAL A 48 17.67 1.20 -0.67
C VAL A 48 16.50 0.42 -1.27
N LEU A 49 15.63 1.06 -2.06
CA LEU A 49 14.52 0.39 -2.72
C LEU A 49 14.99 -0.72 -3.66
N ARG A 50 16.02 -0.48 -4.46
CA ARG A 50 16.59 -1.51 -5.36
C ARG A 50 17.24 -2.66 -4.57
N GLN A 51 17.94 -2.40 -3.49
CA GLN A 51 18.50 -3.42 -2.60
C GLN A 51 17.41 -4.27 -1.93
N ALA A 52 16.26 -3.69 -1.64
CA ALA A 52 15.10 -4.40 -1.13
C ALA A 52 14.42 -5.30 -2.18
N GLY A 53 14.84 -5.23 -3.46
CA GLY A 53 14.18 -5.92 -4.56
C GLY A 53 12.78 -5.34 -4.87
N VAL A 54 12.60 -4.04 -4.59
CA VAL A 54 11.39 -3.31 -4.94
C VAL A 54 11.41 -3.03 -6.45
N LYS A 55 10.38 -3.49 -7.15
CA LYS A 55 10.18 -3.33 -8.59
C LYS A 55 9.52 -1.99 -8.91
N LYS A 56 8.56 -1.57 -8.08
CA LYS A 56 7.92 -0.25 -8.10
C LYS A 56 7.57 0.15 -6.67
N ALA A 57 7.56 1.46 -6.41
CA ALA A 57 7.16 2.04 -5.13
C ALA A 57 6.13 3.15 -5.34
N PHE A 58 4.98 3.05 -4.68
CA PHE A 58 4.01 4.14 -4.62
C PHE A 58 4.51 5.13 -3.58
N VAL A 59 4.86 6.32 -4.04
CA VAL A 59 5.47 7.34 -3.17
C VAL A 59 4.54 8.52 -3.02
N SER A 60 4.21 8.85 -1.78
CA SER A 60 3.46 10.05 -1.40
C SER A 60 4.20 10.78 -0.28
N SER A 61 4.49 12.07 -0.44
CA SER A 61 5.40 12.79 0.45
C SER A 61 4.82 14.12 0.94
N SER A 62 5.18 14.51 2.13
CA SER A 62 4.98 15.86 2.66
C SER A 62 6.33 16.62 2.66
N SER A 63 6.54 17.61 1.81
CA SER A 63 5.66 17.97 0.70
C SER A 63 5.81 16.99 -0.48
N ASP A 64 4.93 17.13 -1.48
CA ASP A 64 4.99 16.39 -2.75
C ASP A 64 6.33 16.56 -3.50
N ASP A 65 7.13 17.57 -3.19
CA ASP A 65 8.45 17.74 -3.79
C ASP A 65 9.35 16.53 -3.58
N GLY A 66 9.23 15.83 -2.43
CA GLY A 66 9.93 14.57 -2.19
C GLY A 66 9.52 13.46 -3.17
N THR A 67 8.23 13.32 -3.43
CA THR A 67 7.70 12.40 -4.44
C THR A 67 8.31 12.70 -5.81
N GLN A 68 8.31 13.99 -6.21
CA GLN A 68 8.84 14.41 -7.50
C GLN A 68 10.37 14.29 -7.59
N MET A 69 11.11 14.47 -6.48
CA MET A 69 12.56 14.21 -6.45
C MET A 69 12.87 12.75 -6.73
N LEU A 70 12.19 11.81 -6.08
CA LEU A 70 12.40 10.38 -6.33
C LEU A 70 11.93 9.97 -7.73
N TYR A 71 10.79 10.51 -8.20
CA TYR A 71 10.29 10.20 -9.54
C TYR A 71 11.27 10.66 -10.64
N ARG A 72 11.82 11.86 -10.54
CA ARG A 72 12.85 12.33 -11.49
C ARG A 72 14.13 11.50 -11.44
N ALA A 73 14.50 10.99 -10.25
CA ALA A 73 15.71 10.19 -10.08
C ALA A 73 15.55 8.75 -10.62
N ALA A 74 14.34 8.19 -10.59
CA ALA A 74 14.08 6.82 -11.05
C ALA A 74 12.62 6.67 -11.51
N PRO A 75 12.24 7.19 -12.69
CA PRO A 75 10.87 7.11 -13.21
C PRO A 75 10.41 5.68 -13.52
N ASP A 76 11.36 4.76 -13.71
CA ASP A 76 11.11 3.33 -13.88
C ASP A 76 10.66 2.65 -12.58
N LEU A 77 11.05 3.19 -11.43
CA LEU A 77 10.83 2.62 -10.10
C LEU A 77 9.66 3.29 -9.36
N ILE A 78 9.48 4.59 -9.50
CA ILE A 78 8.55 5.36 -8.68
C ILE A 78 7.20 5.52 -9.38
N VAL A 79 6.13 5.25 -8.64
CA VAL A 79 4.74 5.56 -8.98
C VAL A 79 4.32 6.76 -8.13
N PRO A 80 4.19 7.95 -8.71
CA PRO A 80 3.90 9.15 -7.92
C PRO A 80 2.45 9.16 -7.44
N VAL A 81 2.27 9.45 -6.16
CA VAL A 81 0.97 9.65 -5.50
C VAL A 81 0.99 11.02 -4.83
N LEU A 82 -0.01 11.84 -5.07
CA LEU A 82 -0.06 13.21 -4.57
C LEU A 82 -0.62 13.27 -3.16
N ARG A 83 0.23 13.44 -2.16
CA ARG A 83 -0.22 13.74 -0.80
C ARG A 83 -0.74 15.17 -0.74
N PRO A 84 -1.94 15.43 -0.17
CA PRO A 84 -2.53 16.78 -0.18
C PRO A 84 -1.83 17.76 0.77
N TYR A 85 -0.99 17.26 1.70
CA TYR A 85 -0.31 18.11 2.69
C TYR A 85 0.88 18.85 2.06
N ARG A 86 1.01 20.13 2.36
CA ARG A 86 2.15 20.96 1.98
C ARG A 86 3.34 20.79 2.94
N LYS A 87 3.04 20.36 4.18
CA LYS A 87 4.01 20.12 5.26
C LYS A 87 3.44 19.14 6.30
N ARG A 88 4.28 18.53 7.11
CA ARG A 88 3.85 17.54 8.14
C ARG A 88 2.81 18.05 9.12
N GLY A 89 2.89 19.32 9.54
CA GLY A 89 1.95 19.89 10.52
C GLY A 89 0.51 20.02 10.02
N GLU A 90 0.22 19.75 8.75
CA GLU A 90 -1.13 19.80 8.20
C GLU A 90 -1.91 18.50 8.29
N LEU A 91 -1.30 17.38 8.73
CA LEU A 91 -1.87 16.04 8.74
C LEU A 91 -3.28 15.95 9.36
N SER A 92 -3.56 16.69 10.42
CA SER A 92 -4.86 16.70 11.11
C SER A 92 -5.77 17.86 10.74
N THR A 93 -5.29 18.84 9.97
CA THR A 93 -6.03 20.09 9.69
C THR A 93 -6.36 20.30 8.22
N TRP A 94 -5.65 19.63 7.32
CA TRP A 94 -5.71 19.83 5.88
C TRP A 94 -7.13 19.79 5.31
N VAL A 95 -7.98 18.86 5.78
CA VAL A 95 -9.33 18.65 5.25
C VAL A 95 -10.29 19.82 5.52
N ARG A 96 -9.91 20.70 6.48
CA ARG A 96 -10.66 21.92 6.83
C ARG A 96 -10.07 23.19 6.24
N ASP A 97 -8.92 23.10 5.56
CA ASP A 97 -8.27 24.25 4.92
C ASP A 97 -8.63 24.32 3.43
N PRO A 98 -9.48 25.28 3.01
CA PRO A 98 -9.90 25.40 1.61
C PRO A 98 -8.75 25.70 0.65
N SER A 99 -7.61 26.21 1.13
CA SER A 99 -6.44 26.50 0.31
C SER A 99 -5.72 25.23 -0.19
N ILE A 100 -6.04 24.07 0.35
CA ILE A 100 -5.57 22.76 -0.15
C ILE A 100 -6.09 22.49 -1.56
N VAL A 101 -7.33 22.88 -1.87
CA VAL A 101 -7.93 22.62 -3.18
C VAL A 101 -7.12 23.22 -4.33
N PRO A 102 -6.83 24.56 -4.37
CA PRO A 102 -6.00 25.13 -5.42
C PRO A 102 -4.56 24.59 -5.42
N HIS A 103 -4.00 24.22 -4.25
CA HIS A 103 -2.69 23.58 -4.20
C HIS A 103 -2.70 22.22 -4.93
N VAL A 104 -3.61 21.32 -4.58
CA VAL A 104 -3.74 19.99 -5.21
C VAL A 104 -4.00 20.15 -6.71
N GLU A 105 -4.89 21.06 -7.11
CA GLU A 105 -5.19 21.32 -8.52
C GLU A 105 -3.95 21.77 -9.29
N ALA A 106 -3.15 22.66 -8.73
CA ALA A 106 -1.91 23.14 -9.34
C ALA A 106 -0.89 21.99 -9.52
N ARG A 107 -0.72 21.14 -8.49
CA ARG A 107 0.18 19.97 -8.57
C ARG A 107 -0.29 18.99 -9.64
N LEU A 108 -1.58 18.67 -9.68
CA LEU A 108 -2.20 17.79 -10.67
C LEU A 108 -2.10 18.33 -12.11
N LYS A 109 -2.01 19.63 -12.31
CA LYS A 109 -1.78 20.24 -13.64
C LYS A 109 -0.31 20.16 -14.06
N ALA A 110 0.60 20.27 -13.09
CA ALA A 110 2.04 20.35 -13.36
C ALA A 110 2.72 18.99 -13.52
N ASN A 111 2.19 17.91 -12.92
CA ASN A 111 2.84 16.62 -12.85
C ASN A 111 1.86 15.48 -13.11
N THR A 112 2.40 14.28 -13.37
CA THR A 112 1.62 13.03 -13.51
C THR A 112 1.56 12.32 -12.16
N TYR A 113 0.37 11.82 -11.80
CA TYR A 113 0.15 11.02 -10.59
C TYR A 113 -0.76 9.84 -10.89
N ALA A 114 -0.52 8.74 -10.20
CA ALA A 114 -1.39 7.57 -10.21
C ALA A 114 -2.54 7.68 -9.19
N GLY A 115 -2.37 8.51 -8.16
CA GLY A 115 -3.38 8.67 -7.10
C GLY A 115 -3.24 9.98 -6.33
N ILE A 116 -4.24 10.25 -5.47
CA ILE A 116 -4.22 11.30 -4.45
C ILE A 116 -4.22 10.62 -3.08
N GLY A 117 -3.29 10.96 -2.22
CA GLY A 117 -3.08 10.39 -0.87
C GLY A 117 -1.59 10.15 -0.61
N GLU A 118 -1.18 9.45 0.39
CA GLU A 118 -2.00 9.04 1.53
C GLU A 118 -2.58 10.28 2.24
N PHE A 119 -3.86 10.27 2.51
CA PHE A 119 -4.50 11.33 3.30
C PHE A 119 -5.19 10.73 4.54
N HIS A 120 -5.14 11.48 5.65
CA HIS A 120 -5.80 11.12 6.90
C HIS A 120 -7.16 11.81 6.98
N VAL A 121 -8.24 11.02 6.93
CA VAL A 121 -9.62 11.51 7.11
C VAL A 121 -10.45 10.42 7.78
N PHE A 122 -11.29 10.80 8.74
CA PHE A 122 -12.05 9.85 9.54
C PHE A 122 -13.52 10.27 9.63
N GLY A 123 -14.41 9.28 9.60
CA GLY A 123 -15.84 9.47 9.76
C GLY A 123 -16.42 10.56 8.87
N ALA A 124 -17.22 11.44 9.46
CA ALA A 124 -17.93 12.50 8.75
C ALA A 124 -17.01 13.58 8.11
N ASP A 125 -15.74 13.65 8.50
CA ASP A 125 -14.79 14.58 7.86
C ASP A 125 -14.57 14.25 6.37
N ALA A 126 -14.84 13.00 5.96
CA ALA A 126 -14.85 12.63 4.56
C ALA A 126 -15.93 13.35 3.73
N ASP A 127 -16.93 13.94 4.36
CA ASP A 127 -17.97 14.74 3.69
C ASP A 127 -17.63 16.25 3.60
N LEU A 128 -16.52 16.68 4.17
CA LEU A 128 -16.10 18.07 4.10
C LEU A 128 -15.80 18.51 2.65
N PRO A 129 -16.02 19.80 2.32
CA PRO A 129 -15.87 20.32 0.95
C PRO A 129 -14.50 20.02 0.32
N VAL A 130 -13.42 20.11 1.09
CA VAL A 130 -12.06 19.81 0.60
C VAL A 130 -11.96 18.35 0.16
N MET A 131 -12.43 17.40 0.98
CA MET A 131 -12.37 15.98 0.63
C MET A 131 -13.25 15.66 -0.59
N ARG A 132 -14.48 16.21 -0.65
CA ARG A 132 -15.35 16.07 -1.83
C ARG A 132 -14.63 16.51 -3.11
N ARG A 133 -13.91 17.62 -3.03
CA ARG A 133 -13.16 18.15 -4.17
C ARG A 133 -12.01 17.23 -4.60
N LEU A 134 -11.35 16.56 -3.65
CA LEU A 134 -10.33 15.55 -3.98
C LEU A 134 -10.93 14.31 -4.65
N VAL A 135 -12.09 13.86 -4.22
CA VAL A 135 -12.83 12.76 -4.88
C VAL A 135 -13.17 13.15 -6.33
N GLU A 136 -13.67 14.37 -6.56
CA GLU A 136 -13.96 14.87 -7.90
C GLU A 136 -12.69 14.93 -8.79
N PHE A 137 -11.56 15.38 -8.24
CA PHE A 137 -10.29 15.38 -8.98
C PHE A 137 -9.84 13.96 -9.34
N ALA A 138 -9.93 13.02 -8.41
CA ALA A 138 -9.57 11.62 -8.65
C ALA A 138 -10.45 11.02 -9.75
N LYS A 139 -11.76 11.24 -9.68
CA LYS A 139 -12.74 10.81 -10.70
C LYS A 139 -12.42 11.38 -12.08
N ALA A 140 -12.26 12.70 -12.18
CA ALA A 140 -12.03 13.41 -13.44
C ALA A 140 -10.73 12.96 -14.13
N ARG A 141 -9.73 12.57 -13.35
CA ARG A 141 -8.41 12.17 -13.85
C ARG A 141 -8.23 10.66 -13.97
N LYS A 142 -9.21 9.87 -13.49
CA LYS A 142 -9.13 8.40 -13.44
C LYS A 142 -7.90 7.92 -12.66
N ILE A 143 -7.68 8.47 -11.48
CA ILE A 143 -6.61 8.10 -10.55
C ILE A 143 -7.20 7.58 -9.24
N PHE A 144 -6.45 6.80 -8.46
CA PHE A 144 -6.97 6.23 -7.23
C PHE A 144 -6.85 7.20 -6.04
N LEU A 145 -7.59 6.89 -4.97
CA LEU A 145 -7.49 7.55 -3.67
C LEU A 145 -6.76 6.63 -2.70
N HIS A 146 -5.69 7.11 -2.05
CA HIS A 146 -4.98 6.37 -1.01
C HIS A 146 -5.38 6.91 0.36
N ALA A 147 -6.21 6.15 1.07
CA ALA A 147 -6.95 6.64 2.24
C ALA A 147 -6.47 6.00 3.55
N HIS A 148 -5.82 6.79 4.41
CA HIS A 148 -5.63 6.46 5.83
C HIS A 148 -6.90 6.86 6.58
N SER A 149 -7.81 5.93 6.72
CA SER A 149 -9.19 6.22 7.10
C SER A 149 -9.83 5.05 7.84
N ASP A 150 -10.83 5.34 8.66
CA ASP A 150 -11.73 4.32 9.16
C ASP A 150 -12.73 3.84 8.08
N ALA A 151 -13.46 2.78 8.36
CA ALA A 151 -14.44 2.22 7.45
C ALA A 151 -15.56 3.20 7.10
N ASP A 152 -16.01 4.05 8.05
CA ASP A 152 -17.06 5.06 7.79
C ASP A 152 -16.60 6.11 6.78
N ALA A 153 -15.38 6.61 6.89
CA ALA A 153 -14.84 7.55 5.91
C ALA A 153 -14.71 6.92 4.51
N VAL A 154 -14.24 5.67 4.41
CA VAL A 154 -14.18 4.94 3.14
C VAL A 154 -15.57 4.75 2.54
N GLU A 155 -16.56 4.41 3.34
CA GLU A 155 -17.98 4.32 2.91
C GLU A 155 -18.49 5.65 2.34
N ARG A 156 -18.14 6.78 2.96
CA ARG A 156 -18.53 8.10 2.51
C ARG A 156 -17.85 8.48 1.19
N ILE A 157 -16.61 8.07 0.98
CA ILE A 157 -15.93 8.23 -0.31
C ILE A 157 -16.69 7.48 -1.41
N PHE A 158 -17.07 6.21 -1.18
CA PHE A 158 -17.85 5.44 -2.15
C PHE A 158 -19.29 5.98 -2.36
N LYS A 159 -19.89 6.64 -1.35
CA LYS A 159 -21.18 7.35 -1.54
C LYS A 159 -21.04 8.56 -2.46
N GLN A 160 -19.88 9.25 -2.45
CA GLN A 160 -19.60 10.40 -3.32
C GLN A 160 -19.27 9.97 -4.76
N ASP A 161 -18.53 8.87 -4.90
CA ASP A 161 -18.22 8.25 -6.20
C ASP A 161 -18.24 6.73 -6.07
N PRO A 162 -19.33 6.06 -6.47
CA PRO A 162 -19.43 4.59 -6.40
C PRO A 162 -18.38 3.84 -7.23
N ASP A 163 -17.79 4.50 -8.22
CA ASP A 163 -16.76 3.94 -9.10
C ASP A 163 -15.33 4.32 -8.66
N ALA A 164 -15.19 5.04 -7.53
CA ALA A 164 -13.90 5.40 -6.98
C ALA A 164 -13.03 4.14 -6.80
N ARG A 165 -11.73 4.27 -7.10
CA ARG A 165 -10.73 3.25 -6.73
C ARG A 165 -10.01 3.70 -5.49
N VAL A 166 -10.10 2.90 -4.44
CA VAL A 166 -9.56 3.26 -3.13
C VAL A 166 -8.52 2.22 -2.71
N LEU A 167 -7.30 2.67 -2.43
CA LEU A 167 -6.31 1.93 -1.67
C LEU A 167 -6.46 2.32 -0.20
N TRP A 168 -6.88 1.37 0.63
CA TRP A 168 -7.11 1.58 2.05
C TRP A 168 -5.83 1.32 2.83
N ALA A 169 -5.19 2.39 3.26
CA ALA A 169 -3.93 2.32 3.99
C ALA A 169 -4.10 1.51 5.29
N HIS A 170 -3.13 0.63 5.55
CA HIS A 170 -3.09 -0.24 6.72
C HIS A 170 -4.34 -1.13 6.91
N SER A 171 -5.13 -1.35 5.85
CA SER A 171 -6.45 -2.00 5.97
C SER A 171 -7.32 -1.34 7.07
N GLY A 172 -7.20 -0.02 7.24
CA GLY A 172 -7.87 0.78 8.27
C GLY A 172 -7.44 0.48 9.71
N PHE A 173 -6.37 -0.25 9.94
CA PHE A 173 -6.02 -0.86 11.24
C PHE A 173 -7.18 -1.68 11.85
N ASP A 174 -8.10 -2.14 10.99
CA ASP A 174 -9.28 -2.87 11.40
C ASP A 174 -9.02 -4.38 11.51
N ARG A 175 -9.94 -5.11 12.12
CA ARG A 175 -9.86 -6.56 12.26
C ARG A 175 -10.23 -7.26 10.93
N PRO A 176 -9.75 -8.49 10.69
CA PRO A 176 -10.02 -9.22 9.45
C PRO A 176 -11.50 -9.27 9.04
N ASP A 177 -12.42 -9.44 9.99
CA ASP A 177 -13.86 -9.53 9.71
C ASP A 177 -14.44 -8.23 9.16
N ASN A 178 -14.01 -7.08 9.70
CA ASN A 178 -14.44 -5.77 9.21
C ASN A 178 -13.81 -5.46 7.84
N VAL A 179 -12.53 -5.78 7.66
CA VAL A 179 -11.86 -5.66 6.35
C VAL A 179 -12.57 -6.52 5.31
N ARG A 180 -12.96 -7.75 5.67
CA ARG A 180 -13.74 -8.66 4.83
C ARG A 180 -15.05 -8.02 4.38
N ALA A 181 -15.81 -7.46 5.33
CA ALA A 181 -17.09 -6.81 5.04
C ALA A 181 -16.94 -5.66 4.04
N MET A 182 -15.89 -4.83 4.22
CA MET A 182 -15.59 -3.71 3.34
C MET A 182 -15.18 -4.18 1.94
N LEU A 183 -14.29 -5.17 1.82
CA LEU A 183 -13.85 -5.72 0.53
C LEU A 183 -14.98 -6.42 -0.23
N ALA A 184 -15.88 -7.14 0.50
CA ALA A 184 -17.03 -7.78 -0.10
C ALA A 184 -18.04 -6.76 -0.67
N LYS A 185 -18.21 -5.64 0.02
CA LYS A 185 -19.12 -4.57 -0.37
C LYS A 185 -18.59 -3.72 -1.52
N HIS A 186 -17.30 -3.38 -1.52
CA HIS A 186 -16.70 -2.44 -2.46
C HIS A 186 -15.71 -3.14 -3.40
N LYS A 187 -16.13 -3.39 -4.63
CA LYS A 187 -15.31 -4.10 -5.62
C LYS A 187 -14.05 -3.35 -6.03
N MET A 188 -14.02 -2.02 -5.88
CA MET A 188 -12.88 -1.17 -6.21
C MET A 188 -12.14 -0.67 -4.95
N LEU A 189 -12.16 -1.49 -3.88
CA LEU A 189 -11.38 -1.29 -2.67
C LEU A 189 -10.20 -2.27 -2.65
N TRP A 190 -9.00 -1.76 -2.49
CA TRP A 190 -7.77 -2.50 -2.18
C TRP A 190 -7.32 -2.15 -0.78
N ALA A 191 -6.49 -2.98 -0.17
CA ALA A 191 -5.97 -2.77 1.17
C ALA A 191 -4.47 -3.05 1.20
N ASP A 192 -3.67 -2.16 1.76
CA ASP A 192 -2.29 -2.49 2.08
C ASP A 192 -2.13 -3.00 3.52
N LEU A 193 -1.02 -3.67 3.76
CA LEU A 193 -0.65 -4.23 5.06
C LEU A 193 0.51 -3.47 5.72
N ALA A 194 0.76 -2.24 5.25
CA ALA A 194 1.82 -1.39 5.78
C ALA A 194 1.62 -1.11 7.28
N PHE A 195 2.72 -0.96 7.99
CA PHE A 195 2.77 -0.56 9.41
C PHE A 195 1.96 -1.45 10.37
N ARG A 196 1.56 -2.65 9.94
CA ARG A 196 0.86 -3.66 10.76
C ARG A 196 1.81 -4.80 11.14
N ASN A 197 1.57 -5.42 12.29
CA ASN A 197 2.31 -6.60 12.76
C ASN A 197 1.38 -7.76 13.17
N ASP A 198 0.06 -7.53 13.18
CA ASP A 198 -0.94 -8.49 13.62
C ASP A 198 -1.29 -9.54 12.56
N TYR A 199 -1.05 -9.25 11.27
CA TYR A 199 -1.36 -10.18 10.19
C TYR A 199 -0.32 -11.30 10.02
N ALA A 200 0.92 -11.07 10.46
CA ALA A 200 1.99 -12.07 10.33
C ALA A 200 2.98 -12.02 11.51
N PRO A 201 2.54 -12.30 12.74
CA PRO A 201 3.41 -12.28 13.91
C PRO A 201 4.55 -13.30 13.74
N GLY A 202 5.79 -12.83 13.92
CA GLY A 202 6.98 -13.66 13.71
C GLY A 202 7.20 -14.14 12.28
N GLY A 203 6.61 -13.49 11.29
CA GLY A 203 6.74 -13.82 9.86
C GLY A 203 5.82 -14.96 9.38
N ARG A 204 4.86 -15.39 10.19
CA ARG A 204 3.87 -16.41 9.85
C ARG A 204 2.49 -15.80 9.77
N LEU A 205 1.77 -16.06 8.66
CA LEU A 205 0.41 -15.54 8.50
C LEU A 205 -0.51 -16.03 9.61
N ASP A 206 -1.15 -15.08 10.29
CA ASP A 206 -2.27 -15.35 11.18
C ASP A 206 -3.45 -15.97 10.41
N ALA A 207 -4.08 -17.00 10.97
CA ALA A 207 -5.07 -17.78 10.24
C ALA A 207 -6.26 -16.97 9.70
N PRO A 208 -6.90 -16.06 10.44
CA PRO A 208 -7.92 -15.15 9.94
C PRO A 208 -7.45 -14.28 8.77
N TRP A 209 -6.24 -13.71 8.85
CA TRP A 209 -5.65 -12.91 7.78
C TRP A 209 -5.31 -13.74 6.54
N LYS A 210 -4.75 -14.94 6.74
CA LYS A 210 -4.48 -15.87 5.63
C LYS A 210 -5.74 -16.20 4.87
N GLN A 211 -6.82 -16.56 5.59
CA GLN A 211 -8.10 -16.87 4.95
C GLN A 211 -8.68 -15.66 4.22
N LEU A 212 -8.58 -14.45 4.82
CA LEU A 212 -9.03 -13.23 4.18
C LEU A 212 -8.28 -12.93 2.87
N ILE A 213 -6.96 -13.10 2.85
CA ILE A 213 -6.15 -12.93 1.64
C ILE A 213 -6.53 -13.97 0.57
N LEU A 214 -6.79 -15.22 0.97
CA LEU A 214 -7.21 -16.28 0.04
C LEU A 214 -8.60 -16.02 -0.56
N ASP A 215 -9.51 -15.42 0.20
CA ASP A 215 -10.85 -15.06 -0.28
C ASP A 215 -10.86 -13.83 -1.19
N PHE A 216 -9.87 -12.94 -1.04
CA PHE A 216 -9.69 -11.72 -1.83
C PHE A 216 -8.27 -11.60 -2.42
N PRO A 217 -7.85 -12.55 -3.29
CA PRO A 217 -6.45 -12.67 -3.72
C PRO A 217 -5.96 -11.50 -4.59
N ASP A 218 -6.88 -10.71 -5.12
CA ASP A 218 -6.62 -9.57 -5.99
C ASP A 218 -6.75 -8.20 -5.29
N ARG A 219 -6.83 -8.18 -3.94
CA ARG A 219 -7.16 -6.96 -3.19
C ARG A 219 -6.10 -6.51 -2.19
N PHE A 220 -5.13 -7.34 -1.84
CA PHE A 220 -4.10 -7.00 -0.87
C PHE A 220 -2.79 -6.59 -1.55
N MET A 221 -2.07 -5.67 -0.93
CA MET A 221 -0.78 -5.16 -1.38
C MET A 221 0.22 -5.09 -0.22
N VAL A 222 1.50 -5.28 -0.53
CA VAL A 222 2.59 -5.01 0.41
C VAL A 222 2.76 -3.50 0.52
N GLY A 223 3.07 -3.02 1.72
CA GLY A 223 3.49 -1.66 1.97
C GLY A 223 4.44 -1.60 3.15
N THR A 224 5.48 -0.77 3.07
CA THR A 224 6.42 -0.60 4.19
C THR A 224 5.97 0.50 5.14
N ASP A 225 5.49 1.60 4.60
CA ASP A 225 5.23 2.86 5.27
C ASP A 225 6.48 3.46 5.95
N THR A 226 6.96 4.56 5.41
CA THR A 226 8.19 5.25 5.85
C THR A 226 7.90 6.68 6.31
N PRO A 227 7.07 6.88 7.38
CA PRO A 227 6.64 8.20 7.83
C PRO A 227 7.78 9.03 8.46
N SER A 228 8.91 8.41 8.76
CA SER A 228 10.08 9.08 9.34
C SER A 228 11.38 8.52 8.75
N PRO A 229 12.51 9.26 8.86
CA PRO A 229 13.81 8.82 8.34
C PRO A 229 14.26 7.45 8.84
N GLU A 230 13.96 7.12 10.10
CA GLU A 230 14.37 5.87 10.74
C GLU A 230 13.72 4.66 10.06
N ARG A 231 12.51 4.81 9.54
CA ARG A 231 11.80 3.73 8.86
C ARG A 231 12.47 3.29 7.56
N TRP A 232 13.23 4.15 6.92
CA TRP A 232 13.98 3.81 5.71
C TRP A 232 15.09 2.76 5.96
N TYR A 233 15.64 2.69 7.17
CA TYR A 233 16.62 1.66 7.54
C TYR A 233 16.02 0.24 7.57
N TYR A 234 14.69 0.12 7.68
CA TYR A 234 13.99 -1.16 7.74
C TYR A 234 13.41 -1.62 6.39
N VAL A 235 13.50 -0.82 5.33
CA VAL A 235 12.89 -1.16 4.03
C VAL A 235 13.38 -2.50 3.50
N VAL A 236 14.70 -2.76 3.57
CA VAL A 236 15.28 -4.03 3.11
C VAL A 236 14.80 -5.21 3.95
N GLU A 237 14.84 -5.06 5.27
CA GLU A 237 14.42 -6.13 6.20
C GLU A 237 12.91 -6.35 6.14
N HIS A 238 12.12 -5.28 5.96
CA HIS A 238 10.67 -5.39 5.77
C HIS A 238 10.33 -6.13 4.47
N ALA A 239 11.06 -5.90 3.40
CA ALA A 239 10.87 -6.63 2.14
C ALA A 239 11.20 -8.13 2.29
N LYS A 240 12.26 -8.49 3.05
CA LYS A 240 12.58 -9.88 3.40
C LYS A 240 11.47 -10.50 4.26
N PHE A 241 11.02 -9.79 5.28
CA PHE A 241 9.89 -10.20 6.12
C PHE A 241 8.64 -10.45 5.29
N SER A 242 8.32 -9.55 4.37
CA SER A 242 7.14 -9.70 3.49
C SER A 242 7.24 -10.97 2.65
N ARG A 243 8.40 -11.27 2.08
CA ARG A 243 8.60 -12.52 1.33
C ARG A 243 8.41 -13.77 2.18
N THR A 244 8.72 -13.70 3.48
CA THR A 244 8.58 -14.85 4.40
C THR A 244 7.11 -15.26 4.55
N TRP A 245 6.22 -14.34 4.86
CA TRP A 245 4.81 -14.67 5.02
C TRP A 245 4.08 -14.87 3.68
N ILE A 246 4.49 -14.16 2.62
CA ILE A 246 3.95 -14.36 1.26
C ILE A 246 4.21 -15.79 0.77
N ALA A 247 5.34 -16.40 1.13
CA ALA A 247 5.66 -17.78 0.77
C ALA A 247 4.69 -18.83 1.33
N GLU A 248 3.87 -18.46 2.33
CA GLU A 248 2.81 -19.35 2.84
C GLU A 248 1.54 -19.37 1.98
N LEU A 249 1.45 -18.49 0.98
CA LEU A 249 0.32 -18.40 0.07
C LEU A 249 0.54 -19.26 -1.18
N PRO A 250 -0.53 -19.72 -1.85
CA PRO A 250 -0.40 -20.33 -3.17
C PRO A 250 0.35 -19.39 -4.13
N PRO A 251 1.17 -19.92 -5.06
CA PRO A 251 2.08 -19.11 -5.89
C PRO A 251 1.41 -17.94 -6.61
N GLU A 252 0.21 -18.15 -7.17
CA GLU A 252 -0.53 -17.10 -7.87
C GLU A 252 -1.00 -16.00 -6.91
N VAL A 253 -1.52 -16.36 -5.74
CA VAL A 253 -1.94 -15.40 -4.71
C VAL A 253 -0.73 -14.64 -4.17
N ALA A 254 0.37 -15.34 -3.96
CA ALA A 254 1.64 -14.75 -3.54
C ALA A 254 2.13 -13.68 -4.51
N ASP A 255 2.10 -13.95 -5.83
CA ASP A 255 2.46 -12.96 -6.86
C ASP A 255 1.47 -11.79 -6.92
N ASN A 256 0.18 -12.07 -6.74
CA ASN A 256 -0.84 -11.03 -6.71
C ASN A 256 -0.56 -10.03 -5.57
N VAL A 257 -0.35 -10.52 -4.37
CA VAL A 257 -0.09 -9.69 -3.19
C VAL A 257 1.27 -8.99 -3.27
N ALA A 258 2.29 -9.72 -3.75
CA ALA A 258 3.65 -9.18 -3.82
C ALA A 258 3.78 -8.02 -4.82
N PHE A 259 3.14 -8.12 -5.97
CA PHE A 259 3.34 -7.10 -7.03
C PHE A 259 2.18 -6.91 -8.00
N ARG A 260 1.45 -7.96 -8.43
CA ARG A 260 0.50 -7.83 -9.54
C ARG A 260 -0.70 -6.93 -9.23
N ASN A 261 -1.21 -6.95 -7.98
CA ASN A 261 -2.34 -6.11 -7.57
C ASN A 261 -1.98 -4.62 -7.67
N ALA A 262 -0.82 -4.24 -7.14
CA ALA A 262 -0.34 -2.88 -7.21
C ALA A 262 0.00 -2.46 -8.65
N GLU A 263 0.62 -3.34 -9.45
CA GLU A 263 0.90 -3.06 -10.86
C GLU A 263 -0.39 -2.80 -11.65
N ARG A 264 -1.44 -3.62 -11.46
CA ARG A 264 -2.73 -3.40 -12.13
C ARG A 264 -3.36 -2.06 -11.76
N LEU A 265 -3.30 -1.68 -10.47
CA LEU A 265 -3.82 -0.39 -10.03
C LEU A 265 -3.03 0.79 -10.62
N ALA A 266 -1.70 0.70 -10.62
CA ALA A 266 -0.83 1.72 -11.22
C ALA A 266 -1.02 1.83 -12.73
N ALA A 267 -1.04 0.71 -13.45
CA ALA A 267 -1.22 0.67 -14.90
C ALA A 267 -2.56 1.30 -15.32
N TRP A 268 -3.65 0.97 -14.60
CA TRP A 268 -4.93 1.61 -14.86
C TRP A 268 -4.86 3.14 -14.67
N ALA A 269 -4.25 3.60 -13.60
CA ALA A 269 -4.19 5.02 -13.27
C ALA A 269 -3.28 5.82 -14.22
N LEU A 270 -2.24 5.18 -14.75
CA LEU A 270 -1.28 5.82 -15.66
C LEU A 270 -1.63 5.60 -17.15
N GLY A 271 -2.73 4.89 -17.45
CA GLY A 271 -3.16 4.61 -18.82
C GLY A 271 -2.23 3.68 -19.60
N GLN A 272 -1.59 2.73 -18.91
CA GLN A 272 -0.61 1.76 -19.45
C GLN A 272 -1.21 0.37 -19.65
#